data_3681e0ecb5c97b1abf97df8359cdbada
#
_entry.id   3681e0ecb5c97b1abf97df8359cdbada
#
_cell.length_a   1.000
_cell.length_b   1.000
_cell.length_c   1.000
_cell.angle_alpha   90.00
_cell.angle_beta   90.00
_cell.angle_gamma   90.00
#
_symmetry.space_group_name_H-M   'P 1'
#
loop_
_entity.id
_entity.type
_entity.pdbx_description
1 polymer ?
#
loop_
_entity_poly.entity_id
_entity_poly.type
_entity_poly.pdbx_seq_one_letter_code
_entity_poly.pdbx_strand_id
1 'polypeptide(L)'
;RWAVAAGVERVRWVTLNRDAIRETIESAIASGAADGLAGIGEDLEERRRRAEEGSFGSAAADITHAVAVGPFLDRKRAAIATHASQIPADSFFLSIPAEQFARAFGTEWFIDPESPRRPGAPFRTDLLAH
;
A
#
# COMPACT_ATOMS: atom_id res chain seq x y z
N ARG A 1 21.04 -5.85 5.50
CA ARG A 1 22.35 -6.29 6.09
C ARG A 1 23.07 -5.14 6.78
N TRP A 2 23.15 -3.95 6.18
CA TRP A 2 23.84 -2.78 6.78
C TRP A 2 23.22 -2.32 8.10
N ALA A 3 21.91 -2.28 8.22
CA ALA A 3 21.22 -1.85 9.43
C ALA A 3 21.54 -2.75 10.63
N VAL A 4 21.55 -4.05 10.42
CA VAL A 4 21.92 -5.04 11.47
C VAL A 4 23.37 -4.86 11.87
N ALA A 5 24.30 -4.67 10.91
CA ALA A 5 25.70 -4.38 11.18
C ALA A 5 25.91 -3.07 11.97
N ALA A 6 25.00 -2.11 11.85
CA ALA A 6 24.98 -0.86 12.61
C ALA A 6 24.27 -0.96 13.97
N GLY A 7 23.89 -2.15 14.43
CA GLY A 7 23.25 -2.36 15.71
C GLY A 7 21.73 -2.06 15.71
N VAL A 8 21.11 -1.96 14.55
CA VAL A 8 19.65 -1.86 14.45
C VAL A 8 19.03 -3.23 14.73
N GLU A 9 18.27 -3.33 15.79
CA GLU A 9 17.70 -4.59 16.25
C GLU A 9 16.64 -5.17 15.32
N ARG A 10 15.95 -4.30 14.57
CA ARG A 10 14.86 -4.72 13.67
C ARG A 10 14.79 -3.89 12.41
N VAL A 11 14.64 -4.57 11.30
CA VAL A 11 14.43 -3.97 9.99
C VAL A 11 13.13 -4.54 9.42
N ARG A 12 12.20 -3.66 9.06
CA ARG A 12 10.99 -4.03 8.34
C ARG A 12 10.96 -3.32 7.00
N TRP A 13 10.52 -4.04 5.98
CA TRP A 13 10.42 -3.51 4.62
C TRP A 13 9.00 -3.02 4.39
N VAL A 14 8.83 -1.76 4.08
CA VAL A 14 7.57 -1.24 3.61
C VAL A 14 7.26 -1.81 2.23
N THR A 15 6.01 -2.19 1.98
CA THR A 15 5.57 -2.74 0.71
C THR A 15 4.12 -2.35 0.42
N LEU A 16 3.65 -2.71 -0.77
CA LEU A 16 2.22 -2.67 -1.13
C LEU A 16 1.68 -4.10 -1.13
N ASN A 17 0.45 -4.28 -0.68
CA ASN A 17 -0.22 -5.57 -0.78
C ASN A 17 -0.84 -5.72 -2.18
N ARG A 18 -0.15 -6.45 -3.03
CA ARG A 18 -0.57 -6.71 -4.43
C ARG A 18 -1.93 -7.39 -4.51
N ASP A 19 -2.20 -8.34 -3.63
CA ASP A 19 -3.46 -9.08 -3.66
C ASP A 19 -4.64 -8.20 -3.26
N ALA A 20 -4.48 -7.33 -2.26
CA ALA A 20 -5.50 -6.35 -1.86
C ALA A 20 -5.76 -5.30 -2.96
N ILE A 21 -4.71 -4.86 -3.67
CA ILE A 21 -4.85 -3.93 -4.79
C ILE A 21 -5.62 -4.60 -5.93
N ARG A 22 -5.27 -5.85 -6.28
CA ARG A 22 -5.99 -6.62 -7.29
C ARG A 22 -7.47 -6.76 -6.94
N GLU A 23 -7.79 -7.17 -5.72
CA GLU A 23 -9.16 -7.31 -5.24
C GLU A 23 -9.93 -5.98 -5.31
N THR A 24 -9.28 -4.87 -4.97
CA THR A 24 -9.88 -3.54 -5.08
C THR A 24 -10.20 -3.18 -6.52
N ILE A 25 -9.30 -3.46 -7.46
CA ILE A 25 -9.51 -3.20 -8.90
C ILE A 25 -10.65 -4.07 -9.43
N GLU A 26 -10.64 -5.38 -9.13
CA GLU A 26 -11.68 -6.32 -9.55
C GLU A 26 -13.07 -5.91 -9.00
N SER A 27 -13.13 -5.49 -7.75
CA SER A 27 -14.36 -4.99 -7.13
C SER A 27 -14.87 -3.71 -7.78
N ALA A 28 -13.98 -2.79 -8.12
CA ALA A 28 -14.33 -1.56 -8.82
C ALA A 28 -14.88 -1.82 -10.22
N ILE A 29 -14.27 -2.74 -10.96
CA ILE A 29 -14.75 -3.16 -12.29
C ILE A 29 -16.13 -3.80 -12.15
N ALA A 30 -16.32 -4.73 -11.22
CA ALA A 30 -17.57 -5.46 -11.02
C ALA A 30 -18.74 -4.53 -10.60
N SER A 31 -18.45 -3.46 -9.85
CA SER A 31 -19.45 -2.48 -9.39
C SER A 31 -19.75 -1.35 -10.40
N GLY A 32 -19.07 -1.31 -11.54
CA GLY A 32 -19.16 -0.20 -12.50
C GLY A 32 -18.57 1.12 -11.99
N ALA A 33 -17.83 1.08 -10.86
CA ALA A 33 -17.20 2.26 -10.27
C ALA A 33 -15.80 2.55 -10.88
N ALA A 34 -15.48 1.89 -11.99
CA ALA A 34 -14.21 2.04 -12.70
C ALA A 34 -13.94 3.48 -13.16
N ASP A 35 -14.99 4.25 -13.48
CA ASP A 35 -14.89 5.67 -13.86
C ASP A 35 -14.27 6.54 -12.75
N GLY A 36 -14.47 6.19 -11.48
CA GLY A 36 -13.85 6.89 -10.35
C GLY A 36 -12.34 6.60 -10.20
N LEU A 37 -11.84 5.53 -10.83
CA LEU A 37 -10.44 5.16 -10.88
C LEU A 37 -9.76 5.60 -12.18
N ALA A 38 -10.54 5.99 -13.20
CA ALA A 38 -10.05 6.40 -14.52
C ALA A 38 -9.20 7.68 -14.50
N GLY A 39 -9.26 8.48 -13.42
CA GLY A 39 -8.40 9.65 -13.22
C GLY A 39 -6.92 9.35 -12.94
N ILE A 40 -6.52 8.08 -12.96
CA ILE A 40 -5.18 7.63 -12.58
C ILE A 40 -4.21 7.56 -13.80
N GLY A 41 -4.54 8.17 -14.94
CA GLY A 41 -3.60 8.30 -16.08
C GLY A 41 -3.07 7.00 -16.69
N GLU A 42 -3.36 5.87 -16.10
CA GLU A 42 -3.07 4.53 -16.63
C GLU A 42 -4.37 3.74 -16.77
N ASP A 43 -4.49 3.00 -17.86
CA ASP A 43 -5.58 2.08 -18.09
C ASP A 43 -5.68 1.06 -16.93
N LEU A 44 -6.88 0.82 -16.42
CA LEU A 44 -7.14 -0.19 -15.37
C LEU A 44 -6.66 -1.58 -15.77
N GLU A 45 -6.72 -1.91 -17.05
CA GLU A 45 -6.22 -3.17 -17.60
C GLU A 45 -4.69 -3.26 -17.48
N GLU A 46 -3.97 -2.16 -17.72
CA GLU A 46 -2.53 -2.11 -17.53
C GLU A 46 -2.14 -2.31 -16.05
N ARG A 47 -2.89 -1.72 -15.12
CA ARG A 47 -2.66 -1.91 -13.67
C ARG A 47 -2.95 -3.33 -13.24
N ARG A 48 -4.03 -3.90 -13.76
CA ARG A 48 -4.38 -5.31 -13.53
C ARG A 48 -3.27 -6.21 -14.02
N ARG A 49 -2.78 -5.99 -15.24
CA ARG A 49 -1.67 -6.75 -15.83
C ARG A 49 -0.42 -6.66 -14.97
N ARG A 50 -0.02 -5.47 -14.53
CA ARG A 50 1.15 -5.30 -13.63
C ARG A 50 0.96 -6.00 -12.28
N ALA A 51 -0.26 -6.03 -11.76
CA ALA A 51 -0.57 -6.77 -10.55
C ALA A 51 -0.46 -8.29 -10.78
N GLU A 52 -0.94 -8.79 -11.93
CA GLU A 52 -0.82 -10.18 -12.34
C GLU A 52 0.63 -10.59 -12.59
N GLU A 53 1.42 -9.76 -13.26
CA GLU A 53 2.84 -9.98 -13.52
C GLU A 53 3.72 -9.92 -12.28
N GLY A 54 3.19 -9.47 -11.15
CA GLY A 54 3.94 -9.34 -9.90
C GLY A 54 5.02 -8.25 -9.93
N SER A 55 4.91 -7.31 -10.86
CA SER A 55 5.92 -6.27 -11.10
C SER A 55 5.97 -5.19 -10.00
N PHE A 56 5.00 -5.17 -9.07
CA PHE A 56 5.01 -4.26 -7.93
C PHE A 56 4.45 -4.91 -6.66
N GLY A 57 4.88 -4.41 -5.51
CA GLY A 57 4.42 -4.87 -4.21
C GLY A 57 4.76 -6.33 -3.91
N SER A 58 4.14 -6.86 -2.88
CA SER A 58 4.36 -8.22 -2.39
C SER A 58 3.05 -8.99 -2.32
N ALA A 59 3.13 -10.31 -2.46
CA ALA A 59 1.98 -11.18 -2.20
C ALA A 59 1.56 -11.09 -0.72
N ALA A 60 0.27 -11.21 -0.44
CA ALA A 60 -0.23 -11.17 0.94
C ALA A 60 0.39 -12.27 1.82
N ALA A 61 0.81 -13.38 1.23
CA ALA A 61 1.48 -14.47 1.92
C ALA A 61 2.84 -14.05 2.54
N ASP A 62 3.55 -13.14 1.88
CA ASP A 62 4.87 -12.67 2.31
C ASP A 62 4.79 -11.50 3.31
N ILE A 63 3.64 -10.84 3.36
CA ILE A 63 3.40 -9.71 4.25
C ILE A 63 3.18 -10.19 5.68
N THR A 64 3.85 -9.55 6.63
CA THR A 64 3.79 -9.91 8.04
C THR A 64 2.93 -8.97 8.88
N HIS A 65 2.88 -7.69 8.51
CA HIS A 65 2.16 -6.66 9.26
C HIS A 65 1.22 -5.85 8.37
N ALA A 66 0.07 -5.51 8.95
CA ALA A 66 -0.93 -4.61 8.39
C ALA A 66 -1.29 -3.56 9.44
N VAL A 67 -0.81 -2.35 9.26
CA VAL A 67 -0.98 -1.26 10.25
C VAL A 67 -2.03 -0.29 9.75
N ALA A 68 -3.14 -0.17 10.50
CA ALA A 68 -4.18 0.79 10.19
C ALA A 68 -3.70 2.22 10.51
N VAL A 69 -3.69 3.08 9.50
CA VAL A 69 -3.25 4.48 9.60
C VAL A 69 -4.39 5.48 9.38
N GLY A 70 -5.63 5.03 9.47
CA GLY A 70 -6.83 5.85 9.28
C GLY A 70 -6.80 7.20 10.01
N PRO A 71 -6.47 7.26 11.31
CA PRO A 71 -6.40 8.52 12.07
C PRO A 71 -5.32 9.49 11.59
N PHE A 72 -4.39 9.05 10.74
CA PHE A 72 -3.24 9.83 10.28
C PHE A 72 -3.29 10.17 8.79
N LEU A 73 -4.39 9.86 8.10
CA LEU A 73 -4.50 10.05 6.65
C LEU A 73 -4.33 11.50 6.20
N ASP A 74 -4.85 12.47 6.96
CA ASP A 74 -4.67 13.88 6.65
C ASP A 74 -3.19 14.28 6.71
N ARG A 75 -2.47 13.80 7.72
CA ARG A 75 -1.02 14.01 7.85
C ARG A 75 -0.25 13.33 6.72
N LYS A 76 -0.65 12.12 6.36
CA LYS A 76 -0.06 11.38 5.24
C LYS A 76 -0.25 12.14 3.93
N ARG A 77 -1.45 12.65 3.67
CA ARG A 77 -1.77 13.43 2.47
C ARG A 77 -1.00 14.76 2.45
N ALA A 78 -0.91 15.45 3.58
CA ALA A 78 -0.10 16.66 3.71
C ALA A 78 1.39 16.38 3.46
N ALA A 79 1.92 15.28 3.98
CA ALA A 79 3.31 14.86 3.72
C ALA A 79 3.55 14.59 2.23
N ILE A 80 2.64 13.94 1.54
CA ILE A 80 2.72 13.74 0.08
C ILE A 80 2.77 15.08 -0.65
N ALA A 81 1.95 16.06 -0.25
CA ALA A 81 1.90 17.39 -0.85
C ALA A 81 3.20 18.18 -0.68
N THR A 82 4.02 17.89 0.35
CA THR A 82 5.33 18.54 0.53
C THR A 82 6.36 18.12 -0.52
N HIS A 83 6.14 17.00 -1.22
CA HIS A 83 7.01 16.54 -2.31
C HIS A 83 6.65 17.17 -3.67
N ALA A 84 6.32 18.47 -3.67
CA ALA A 84 5.83 19.21 -4.85
C ALA A 84 6.76 19.16 -6.07
N SER A 85 8.05 18.91 -5.88
CA SER A 85 9.01 18.74 -6.98
C SER A 85 8.88 17.41 -7.72
N GLN A 86 8.24 16.41 -7.10
CA GLN A 86 8.10 15.06 -7.64
C GLN A 86 6.62 14.66 -7.82
N ILE A 87 5.72 15.28 -7.06
CA ILE A 87 4.30 14.98 -7.05
C ILE A 87 3.54 16.29 -7.37
N PRO A 88 3.09 16.48 -8.61
CA PRO A 88 2.31 17.65 -9.00
C PRO A 88 1.01 17.77 -8.18
N ALA A 89 0.49 18.97 -8.03
CA ALA A 89 -0.73 19.25 -7.27
C ALA A 89 -1.99 18.52 -7.84
N ASP A 90 -1.98 18.25 -9.14
CA ASP A 90 -3.00 17.49 -9.86
C ASP A 90 -2.73 15.97 -9.90
N SER A 91 -1.72 15.52 -9.15
CA SER A 91 -1.41 14.10 -9.07
C SER A 91 -2.59 13.31 -8.49
N PHE A 92 -2.72 12.07 -8.92
CA PHE A 92 -3.69 11.13 -8.38
C PHE A 92 -3.75 11.14 -6.85
N PHE A 93 -2.61 11.08 -6.17
CA PHE A 93 -2.55 11.04 -4.71
C PHE A 93 -3.19 12.24 -4.01
N LEU A 94 -3.20 13.40 -4.66
CA LEU A 94 -3.75 14.64 -4.12
C LEU A 94 -5.16 14.95 -4.64
N SER A 95 -5.52 14.43 -5.82
CA SER A 95 -6.79 14.72 -6.49
C SER A 95 -7.93 13.79 -6.09
N ILE A 96 -7.64 12.55 -5.64
CA ILE A 96 -8.71 11.60 -5.28
C ILE A 96 -9.48 12.05 -4.04
N PRO A 97 -10.81 11.77 -3.99
CA PRO A 97 -11.63 12.02 -2.81
C PRO A 97 -11.07 11.37 -1.55
N ALA A 98 -11.30 12.00 -0.39
CA ALA A 98 -10.78 11.54 0.91
C ALA A 98 -11.18 10.08 1.23
N GLU A 99 -12.39 9.68 0.88
CA GLU A 99 -12.88 8.31 1.09
C GLU A 99 -12.11 7.29 0.26
N GLN A 100 -11.86 7.61 -1.01
CA GLN A 100 -11.06 6.75 -1.89
C GLN A 100 -9.60 6.69 -1.44
N PHE A 101 -9.04 7.82 -1.00
CA PHE A 101 -7.72 7.87 -0.40
C PHE A 101 -7.62 6.99 0.84
N ALA A 102 -8.64 7.02 1.70
CA ALA A 102 -8.71 6.19 2.90
C ALA A 102 -8.75 4.69 2.57
N ARG A 103 -9.50 4.29 1.56
CA ARG A 103 -9.56 2.90 1.10
C ARG A 103 -8.22 2.42 0.55
N ALA A 104 -7.55 3.25 -0.25
CA ALA A 104 -6.30 2.88 -0.92
C ALA A 104 -5.09 2.91 0.03
N PHE A 105 -5.05 3.87 0.95
CA PHE A 105 -3.87 4.19 1.75
C PHE A 105 -4.09 4.13 3.26
N GLY A 106 -5.24 3.63 3.70
CA GLY A 106 -5.61 3.50 5.12
C GLY A 106 -4.90 2.39 5.86
N THR A 107 -4.20 1.50 5.15
CA THR A 107 -3.38 0.43 5.72
C THR A 107 -1.97 0.51 5.15
N GLU A 108 -0.98 0.46 6.01
CA GLU A 108 0.41 0.30 5.63
C GLU A 108 0.87 -1.14 5.86
N TRP A 109 1.64 -1.65 4.90
CA TRP A 109 2.03 -3.04 4.84
C TRP A 109 3.53 -3.20 4.99
N PHE A 110 3.95 -4.18 5.81
CA PHE A 110 5.36 -4.42 6.06
C PHE A 110 5.69 -5.92 6.04
N ILE A 111 6.94 -6.19 5.70
CA ILE A 111 7.56 -7.52 5.77
C ILE A 111 8.65 -7.48 6.84
N ASP A 112 8.56 -8.38 7.79
CA ASP A 112 9.63 -8.70 8.72
C ASP A 112 10.34 -9.95 8.21
N PRO A 113 11.55 -9.81 7.64
CA PRO A 113 12.25 -10.93 7.04
C PRO A 113 12.75 -11.95 8.06
N GLU A 114 12.89 -11.53 9.32
CA GLU A 114 13.40 -12.40 10.41
C GLU A 114 12.27 -13.16 11.11
N SER A 115 11.03 -12.69 10.93
CA SER A 115 9.86 -13.30 11.57
C SER A 115 8.69 -13.43 10.57
N PRO A 116 8.80 -14.35 9.61
CA PRO A 116 7.76 -14.55 8.61
C PRO A 116 6.44 -14.98 9.26
N ARG A 117 5.34 -14.62 8.62
CA ARG A 117 3.99 -15.00 9.05
C ARG A 117 3.71 -16.45 8.64
N ARG A 118 3.11 -17.23 9.54
CA ARG A 118 2.65 -18.58 9.20
C ARG A 118 1.50 -18.49 8.19
N PRO A 119 1.40 -19.41 7.23
CA PRO A 119 0.26 -19.47 6.32
C PRO A 119 -1.08 -19.47 7.09
N GLY A 120 -2.01 -18.60 6.67
CA GLY A 120 -3.33 -18.47 7.30
C GLY A 120 -3.37 -17.71 8.64
N ALA A 121 -2.23 -17.36 9.23
CA ALA A 121 -2.21 -16.53 10.43
C ALA A 121 -2.65 -15.08 10.13
N PRO A 122 -3.26 -14.36 11.08
CA PRO A 122 -3.58 -12.95 10.90
C PRO A 122 -2.31 -12.10 10.76
N PHE A 123 -2.43 -10.95 10.11
CA PHE A 123 -1.37 -9.94 10.10
C PHE A 123 -1.17 -9.37 11.51
N ARG A 124 0.07 -9.09 11.86
CA ARG A 124 0.38 -8.31 13.06
C ARG A 124 0.00 -6.86 12.81
N THR A 125 -0.47 -6.18 13.83
CA THR A 125 -0.96 -4.79 13.72
C THR A 125 -0.05 -3.77 14.41
N ASP A 126 0.94 -4.23 15.15
CA ASP A 126 1.88 -3.41 15.89
C ASP A 126 3.31 -3.66 15.40
N LEU A 127 3.98 -2.61 14.94
CA LEU A 127 5.38 -2.67 14.51
C LEU A 127 6.37 -2.77 15.67
N LEU A 128 5.97 -2.42 16.88
CA LEU A 128 6.83 -2.37 18.06
C LEU A 128 6.67 -3.60 18.96
N ALA A 129 5.59 -4.38 18.79
CA ALA A 129 5.38 -5.61 19.54
C ALA A 129 6.47 -6.66 19.25
N HIS A 130 6.86 -7.34 20.32
CA HIS A 130 7.84 -8.42 20.29
C HIS A 130 7.20 -9.75 20.00
#